data_c44fcc088d40b57603e60f282aa46148
#
_entry.id   c44fcc088d40b57603e60f282aa46148
#
_cell.length_a   1.000
_cell.length_b   1.000
_cell.length_c   1.000
_cell.angle_alpha   90.00
_cell.angle_beta   90.00
_cell.angle_gamma   90.00
#
_symmetry.space_group_name_H-M   'P 1'
#
loop_
_entity.id
_entity.type
_entity.pdbx_description
1 polymer ?
#
loop_
_entity_poly.entity_id
_entity_poly.type
_entity_poly.pdbx_seq_one_letter_code
_entity_poly.pdbx_strand_id
1 'polypeptide(L)'
;MLASATVAFGAPLHAALPEIRLVEQVSMLPITSGLAHVELETTLYRPPGDGPFPVLVMNHGKAPGNPRLQERDRFLAISREFVRRGYAVVVPMRKGFAHSSGHYSDDGCNLTVNGQNQANDVQGVVEYLRKQPWVDRNRIVVAGQSHGGLTAMALSARNLAGVRGVINFAGGLRADSGSCPWKSALLTAFAEYGAKSRIPSLWFYGANDSYFNPSLASQLHEAFVSAGGMAKLVAFGMFKNDAHAMSGSRDGVRIWWPETERFLKQIAMPTEEIGNLGIDPRLPRSAYAAIDNIDAIPYLQQQGREQYRVFLAKPTPRAFAVSTSGGWSWAEDGDDPVARVLQTCQRSSGEPCRLYAVDDDVVWTAPR
;
A
#
# COMPACT_ATOMS: atom_id res chain seq x y z
N MET A 1 -11.40 -41.26 -56.54
CA MET A 1 -11.11 -41.30 -55.06
C MET A 1 -10.31 -40.06 -54.73
N LEU A 2 -11.00 -39.05 -54.18
CA LEU A 2 -10.37 -37.80 -53.71
C LEU A 2 -10.15 -37.95 -52.19
N ALA A 3 -8.88 -37.96 -51.75
CA ALA A 3 -8.52 -38.00 -50.34
C ALA A 3 -8.58 -36.52 -49.79
N SER A 4 -9.48 -36.27 -48.85
CA SER A 4 -9.51 -35.02 -48.09
C SER A 4 -8.49 -35.04 -46.98
N ALA A 5 -7.50 -34.19 -47.08
CA ALA A 5 -6.54 -33.94 -45.97
C ALA A 5 -7.11 -32.99 -44.96
N THR A 6 -7.41 -33.46 -43.78
CA THR A 6 -7.80 -32.64 -42.61
C THR A 6 -6.54 -32.00 -42.00
N VAL A 7 -6.41 -30.69 -42.13
CA VAL A 7 -5.39 -29.90 -41.40
C VAL A 7 -5.89 -29.67 -39.98
N ALA A 8 -5.27 -30.28 -39.01
CA ALA A 8 -5.51 -30.02 -37.60
C ALA A 8 -4.79 -28.72 -37.19
N PHE A 9 -5.55 -27.65 -36.91
CA PHE A 9 -5.02 -26.46 -36.27
C PHE A 9 -4.75 -26.77 -34.79
N GLY A 10 -3.48 -26.99 -34.45
CA GLY A 10 -3.07 -27.04 -33.05
C GLY A 10 -3.28 -25.67 -32.40
N ALA A 11 -4.04 -25.63 -31.31
CA ALA A 11 -4.16 -24.44 -30.48
C ALA A 11 -2.76 -24.03 -29.97
N PRO A 12 -2.42 -22.73 -29.96
CA PRO A 12 -1.14 -22.29 -29.44
C PRO A 12 -1.04 -22.67 -27.97
N LEU A 13 -0.03 -23.46 -27.62
CA LEU A 13 0.37 -23.66 -26.23
C LEU A 13 0.74 -22.29 -25.66
N HIS A 14 -0.08 -21.74 -24.75
CA HIS A 14 0.31 -20.58 -23.98
C HIS A 14 1.49 -21.01 -23.12
N ALA A 15 2.67 -20.51 -23.43
CA ALA A 15 3.85 -20.73 -22.60
C ALA A 15 3.53 -20.18 -21.19
N ALA A 16 3.79 -21.01 -20.15
CA ALA A 16 3.60 -20.57 -18.79
C ALA A 16 4.48 -19.34 -18.50
N LEU A 17 3.91 -18.34 -17.86
CA LEU A 17 4.66 -17.14 -17.49
C LEU A 17 5.81 -17.51 -16.53
N PRO A 18 7.00 -16.90 -16.66
CA PRO A 18 8.13 -17.15 -15.79
C PRO A 18 7.79 -16.80 -14.33
N GLU A 19 8.36 -17.56 -13.39
CA GLU A 19 8.24 -17.23 -11.98
C GLU A 19 9.08 -16.00 -11.63
N ILE A 20 8.44 -14.99 -11.00
CA ILE A 20 9.10 -13.78 -10.52
C ILE A 20 9.08 -13.80 -8.99
N ARG A 21 10.16 -13.31 -8.37
CA ARG A 21 10.23 -13.11 -6.93
C ARG A 21 10.08 -11.62 -6.59
N LEU A 22 9.30 -11.30 -5.58
CA LEU A 22 9.22 -9.96 -5.03
C LEU A 22 10.43 -9.73 -4.11
N VAL A 23 11.49 -9.14 -4.68
CA VAL A 23 12.71 -8.84 -3.94
C VAL A 23 12.63 -7.42 -3.38
N GLU A 24 12.62 -7.31 -2.06
CA GLU A 24 12.61 -6.04 -1.34
C GLU A 24 14.03 -5.49 -1.20
N GLN A 25 14.21 -4.24 -1.60
CA GLN A 25 15.43 -3.47 -1.37
C GLN A 25 15.08 -2.23 -0.55
N VAL A 26 15.84 -1.95 0.50
CA VAL A 26 15.66 -0.76 1.33
C VAL A 26 16.91 0.09 1.25
N SER A 27 16.75 1.38 0.96
CA SER A 27 17.85 2.34 0.86
C SER A 27 17.41 3.73 1.30
N MET A 28 18.38 4.56 1.65
CA MET A 28 18.18 5.98 1.84
C MET A 28 18.29 6.68 0.49
N LEU A 29 17.19 7.27 0.03
CA LEU A 29 17.10 7.93 -1.26
C LEU A 29 17.40 9.43 -1.11
N PRO A 30 18.52 9.95 -1.66
CA PRO A 30 18.82 11.38 -1.59
C PRO A 30 17.95 12.15 -2.58
N ILE A 31 17.18 13.10 -2.07
CA ILE A 31 16.30 13.94 -2.89
C ILE A 31 16.44 15.41 -2.51
N THR A 32 15.93 16.29 -3.38
CA THR A 32 15.64 17.68 -3.05
C THR A 32 14.14 17.80 -2.78
N SER A 33 13.75 18.21 -1.58
CA SER A 33 12.38 18.50 -1.17
C SER A 33 12.20 19.99 -0.95
N GLY A 34 11.56 20.68 -1.90
CA GLY A 34 11.58 22.14 -1.94
C GLY A 34 12.99 22.68 -2.08
N LEU A 35 13.50 23.38 -1.06
CA LEU A 35 14.89 23.90 -1.00
C LEU A 35 15.83 23.01 -0.16
N ALA A 36 15.33 21.97 0.47
CA ALA A 36 16.10 21.13 1.38
C ALA A 36 16.61 19.85 0.70
N HIS A 37 17.84 19.48 1.00
CA HIS A 37 18.36 18.15 0.68
C HIS A 37 18.02 17.20 1.83
N VAL A 38 17.37 16.10 1.52
CA VAL A 38 16.91 15.11 2.50
C VAL A 38 17.14 13.70 1.98
N GLU A 39 17.23 12.74 2.89
CA GLU A 39 17.31 11.32 2.57
C GLU A 39 16.03 10.65 3.04
N LEU A 40 15.37 9.92 2.16
CA LEU A 40 14.13 9.20 2.45
C LEU A 40 14.39 7.70 2.52
N GLU A 41 14.03 7.10 3.65
CA GLU A 41 13.97 5.64 3.76
C GLU A 41 12.97 5.11 2.73
N THR A 42 13.45 4.33 1.77
CA THR A 42 12.67 3.95 0.60
C THR A 42 12.72 2.45 0.37
N THR A 43 11.56 1.85 0.23
CA THR A 43 11.41 0.47 -0.24
C THR A 43 11.31 0.47 -1.75
N LEU A 44 12.07 -0.41 -2.38
CA LEU A 44 12.08 -0.61 -3.83
C LEU A 44 11.85 -2.09 -4.15
N TYR A 45 10.89 -2.35 -5.04
CA TYR A 45 10.68 -3.64 -5.68
C TYR A 45 10.87 -3.46 -7.17
N ARG A 46 11.72 -4.28 -7.80
CA ARG A 46 11.93 -4.24 -9.24
C ARG A 46 11.61 -5.60 -9.88
N PRO A 47 11.04 -5.59 -11.09
CA PRO A 47 11.00 -6.79 -11.90
C PRO A 47 12.42 -7.27 -12.24
N PRO A 48 12.59 -8.53 -12.65
CA PRO A 48 13.87 -9.00 -13.18
C PRO A 48 14.23 -8.28 -14.48
N GLY A 49 15.54 -8.09 -14.73
CA GLY A 49 16.09 -7.44 -15.91
C GLY A 49 16.59 -6.02 -15.64
N ASP A 50 17.07 -5.36 -16.69
CA ASP A 50 17.75 -4.06 -16.61
C ASP A 50 16.80 -2.87 -16.79
N GLY A 51 15.58 -3.09 -17.28
CA GLY A 51 14.62 -2.05 -17.61
C GLY A 51 14.81 -1.48 -19.03
N PRO A 52 14.36 -0.24 -19.34
CA PRO A 52 13.70 0.67 -18.41
C PRO A 52 12.28 0.22 -18.05
N PHE A 53 11.97 0.28 -16.74
CA PHE A 53 10.66 -0.10 -16.21
C PHE A 53 9.71 1.09 -16.07
N PRO A 54 8.40 0.95 -16.34
CA PRO A 54 7.40 1.86 -15.80
C PRO A 54 7.46 1.84 -14.27
N VAL A 55 7.09 2.95 -13.63
CA VAL A 55 7.24 3.10 -12.18
C VAL A 55 5.90 3.42 -11.53
N LEU A 56 5.63 2.78 -10.39
CA LEU A 56 4.66 3.21 -9.40
C LEU A 56 5.38 3.84 -8.22
N VAL A 57 5.07 5.10 -7.90
CA VAL A 57 5.48 5.74 -6.64
C VAL A 57 4.29 5.68 -5.69
N MET A 58 4.39 4.86 -4.62
CA MET A 58 3.31 4.63 -3.66
C MET A 58 3.57 5.40 -2.37
N ASN A 59 2.62 6.25 -1.97
CA ASN A 59 2.73 7.14 -0.82
C ASN A 59 1.93 6.62 0.37
N HIS A 60 2.60 6.51 1.52
CA HIS A 60 2.02 6.01 2.76
C HIS A 60 1.05 6.99 3.43
N GLY A 61 0.17 6.46 4.27
CA GLY A 61 -0.71 7.22 5.16
C GLY A 61 0.04 7.89 6.31
N LYS A 62 -0.70 8.45 7.26
CA LYS A 62 -0.17 8.93 8.54
C LYS A 62 -0.93 8.26 9.67
N ALA A 63 -0.24 7.45 10.45
CA ALA A 63 -0.77 6.90 11.68
C ALA A 63 -0.94 8.01 12.74
N PRO A 64 -1.87 7.87 13.70
CA PRO A 64 -1.94 8.75 14.85
C PRO A 64 -0.61 8.78 15.63
N GLY A 65 -0.28 9.93 16.23
CA GLY A 65 0.92 10.09 17.05
C GLY A 65 2.13 10.59 16.28
N ASN A 66 3.33 10.25 16.80
CA ASN A 66 4.59 10.76 16.28
C ASN A 66 4.98 10.05 14.97
N PRO A 67 5.13 10.79 13.86
CA PRO A 67 5.50 10.20 12.55
C PRO A 67 6.82 9.43 12.56
N ARG A 68 7.77 9.80 13.42
CA ARG A 68 9.05 9.09 13.59
C ARG A 68 8.90 7.65 14.06
N LEU A 69 7.80 7.35 14.77
CA LEU A 69 7.53 6.02 15.30
C LEU A 69 6.69 5.17 14.34
N GLN A 70 6.24 5.74 13.22
CA GLN A 70 5.55 4.97 12.19
C GLN A 70 6.56 4.03 11.53
N GLU A 71 6.22 2.76 11.46
CA GLU A 71 7.02 1.77 10.75
C GLU A 71 7.03 2.04 9.25
N ARG A 72 8.06 1.54 8.57
CA ARG A 72 8.18 1.65 7.12
C ARG A 72 7.08 0.86 6.41
N ASP A 73 6.33 1.55 5.58
CA ASP A 73 5.31 0.94 4.74
C ASP A 73 5.93 0.16 3.56
N ARG A 74 5.34 -0.97 3.22
CA ARG A 74 5.80 -1.89 2.17
C ARG A 74 4.81 -2.05 1.03
N PHE A 75 3.52 -1.89 1.30
CA PHE A 75 2.40 -2.05 0.35
C PHE A 75 2.49 -3.33 -0.48
N LEU A 76 2.71 -4.48 0.17
CA LEU A 76 2.99 -5.74 -0.51
C LEU A 76 1.89 -6.15 -1.49
N ALA A 77 0.60 -5.95 -1.14
CA ALA A 77 -0.52 -6.29 -2.02
C ALA A 77 -0.47 -5.48 -3.33
N ILE A 78 -0.22 -4.16 -3.23
CA ILE A 78 -0.07 -3.27 -4.38
C ILE A 78 1.22 -3.60 -5.14
N SER A 79 2.34 -3.73 -4.43
CA SER A 79 3.65 -4.00 -5.03
C SER A 79 3.65 -5.28 -5.86
N ARG A 80 2.99 -6.35 -5.39
CA ARG A 80 2.83 -7.61 -6.13
C ARG A 80 2.11 -7.42 -7.46
N GLU A 81 0.97 -6.70 -7.44
CA GLU A 81 0.16 -6.52 -8.63
C GLU A 81 0.87 -5.68 -9.70
N PHE A 82 1.67 -4.70 -9.29
CA PHE A 82 2.43 -3.88 -10.23
C PHE A 82 3.71 -4.56 -10.70
N VAL A 83 4.48 -5.20 -9.82
CA VAL A 83 5.72 -5.89 -10.21
C VAL A 83 5.45 -7.04 -11.19
N ARG A 84 4.37 -7.82 -10.99
CA ARG A 84 4.01 -8.89 -11.94
C ARG A 84 3.67 -8.38 -13.34
N ARG A 85 3.42 -7.06 -13.47
CA ARG A 85 3.15 -6.38 -14.75
C ARG A 85 4.29 -5.49 -15.23
N GLY A 86 5.48 -5.73 -14.68
CA GLY A 86 6.70 -5.10 -15.14
C GLY A 86 6.99 -3.72 -14.55
N TYR A 87 6.25 -3.27 -13.53
CA TYR A 87 6.56 -2.00 -12.87
C TYR A 87 7.62 -2.17 -11.80
N ALA A 88 8.53 -1.20 -11.71
CA ALA A 88 9.22 -0.97 -10.47
C ALA A 88 8.30 -0.21 -9.51
N VAL A 89 8.24 -0.64 -8.24
CA VAL A 89 7.42 0.00 -7.20
C VAL A 89 8.35 0.65 -6.18
N VAL A 90 8.14 1.93 -5.93
CA VAL A 90 8.95 2.77 -5.04
C VAL A 90 8.05 3.29 -3.94
N VAL A 91 8.36 2.96 -2.69
CA VAL A 91 7.59 3.35 -1.50
C VAL A 91 8.48 4.20 -0.60
N PRO A 92 8.52 5.53 -0.82
CA PRO A 92 9.30 6.42 0.05
C PRO A 92 8.54 6.70 1.34
N MET A 93 9.21 6.60 2.48
CA MET A 93 8.77 7.23 3.72
C MET A 93 9.08 8.72 3.61
N ARG A 94 8.03 9.57 3.66
CA ARG A 94 8.21 11.00 3.50
C ARG A 94 9.03 11.61 4.63
N LYS A 95 9.53 12.82 4.42
CA LYS A 95 10.34 13.58 5.37
C LYS A 95 9.71 13.58 6.77
N GLY A 96 10.50 13.21 7.77
CA GLY A 96 10.07 13.17 9.16
C GLY A 96 9.36 11.89 9.60
N PHE A 97 9.14 10.92 8.68
CA PHE A 97 8.59 9.61 9.00
C PHE A 97 9.70 8.56 9.11
N ALA A 98 9.48 7.56 9.95
CA ALA A 98 10.40 6.43 10.17
C ALA A 98 11.87 6.91 10.28
N HIS A 99 12.78 6.37 9.46
CA HIS A 99 14.19 6.76 9.46
C HIS A 99 14.53 7.87 8.43
N SER A 100 13.55 8.39 7.70
CA SER A 100 13.76 9.50 6.76
C SER A 100 14.23 10.77 7.49
N SER A 101 15.14 11.52 6.89
CA SER A 101 15.66 12.75 7.48
C SER A 101 14.60 13.86 7.54
N GLY A 102 14.95 15.00 8.14
CA GLY A 102 14.09 16.18 8.26
C GLY A 102 12.94 16.00 9.28
N HIS A 103 11.92 16.82 9.19
CA HIS A 103 10.78 16.85 10.08
C HIS A 103 9.46 16.85 9.30
N TYR A 104 8.44 16.20 9.85
CA TYR A 104 7.08 16.30 9.34
C TYR A 104 6.54 17.72 9.54
N SER A 105 5.94 18.31 8.51
CA SER A 105 5.22 19.57 8.61
C SER A 105 3.75 19.28 8.89
N ASP A 106 3.27 19.72 10.04
CA ASP A 106 1.87 19.54 10.44
C ASP A 106 0.94 20.53 9.70
N ASP A 107 1.38 21.78 9.50
CA ASP A 107 0.66 22.88 8.84
C ASP A 107 -0.74 23.16 9.45
N GLY A 108 -1.08 22.57 10.59
CA GLY A 108 -2.33 22.78 11.33
C GLY A 108 -3.56 22.47 10.49
N CYS A 109 -4.47 23.44 10.40
CA CYS A 109 -5.70 23.33 9.62
C CYS A 109 -5.54 23.69 8.12
N ASN A 110 -4.33 24.03 7.66
CA ASN A 110 -4.09 24.33 6.25
C ASN A 110 -3.77 23.06 5.48
N LEU A 111 -4.78 22.27 5.16
CA LEU A 111 -4.61 20.98 4.49
C LEU A 111 -4.13 21.12 3.04
N THR A 112 -4.38 22.24 2.38
CA THR A 112 -3.79 22.56 1.07
C THR A 112 -2.28 22.65 1.17
N VAL A 113 -1.75 23.42 2.11
CA VAL A 113 -0.29 23.58 2.30
C VAL A 113 0.32 22.29 2.79
N ASN A 114 -0.34 21.55 3.70
CA ASN A 114 0.14 20.26 4.16
C ASN A 114 0.35 19.28 2.99
N GLY A 115 -0.67 19.08 2.15
CA GLY A 115 -0.53 18.21 0.98
C GLY A 115 0.58 18.67 0.03
N GLN A 116 0.75 19.98 -0.19
CA GLN A 116 1.81 20.54 -1.03
C GLN A 116 3.20 20.33 -0.44
N ASN A 117 3.37 20.47 0.88
CA ASN A 117 4.63 20.20 1.56
C ASN A 117 5.04 18.73 1.45
N GLN A 118 4.06 17.81 1.61
CA GLN A 118 4.31 16.38 1.39
C GLN A 118 4.61 16.07 -0.09
N ALA A 119 3.96 16.76 -1.02
CA ALA A 119 4.20 16.61 -2.44
C ALA A 119 5.61 17.10 -2.88
N ASN A 120 6.31 17.94 -2.10
CA ASN A 120 7.70 18.28 -2.36
C ASN A 120 8.61 17.05 -2.31
N ASP A 121 8.38 16.17 -1.33
CA ASP A 121 9.15 14.93 -1.20
C ASP A 121 8.90 14.03 -2.41
N VAL A 122 7.64 13.85 -2.79
CA VAL A 122 7.26 12.96 -3.92
C VAL A 122 7.78 13.52 -5.25
N GLN A 123 7.77 14.84 -5.43
CA GLN A 123 8.40 15.46 -6.60
C GLN A 123 9.89 15.15 -6.64
N GLY A 124 10.60 15.33 -5.52
CA GLY A 124 12.02 15.00 -5.42
C GLY A 124 12.29 13.53 -5.75
N VAL A 125 11.43 12.61 -5.29
CA VAL A 125 11.52 11.19 -5.65
C VAL A 125 11.33 10.99 -7.16
N VAL A 126 10.30 11.59 -7.77
CA VAL A 126 10.06 11.49 -9.23
C VAL A 126 11.25 12.05 -10.02
N GLU A 127 11.79 13.18 -9.62
CA GLU A 127 12.95 13.80 -10.26
C GLU A 127 14.22 12.94 -10.14
N TYR A 128 14.45 12.32 -8.98
CA TYR A 128 15.53 11.36 -8.78
C TYR A 128 15.36 10.12 -9.68
N LEU A 129 14.19 9.53 -9.68
CA LEU A 129 13.88 8.33 -10.46
C LEU A 129 14.05 8.55 -11.95
N ARG A 130 13.65 9.70 -12.47
CA ARG A 130 13.80 10.05 -13.89
C ARG A 130 15.25 10.12 -14.38
N LYS A 131 16.22 10.18 -13.47
CA LYS A 131 17.66 10.15 -13.76
C LYS A 131 18.23 8.73 -13.76
N GLN A 132 17.47 7.75 -13.29
CA GLN A 132 17.94 6.37 -13.19
C GLN A 132 17.83 5.65 -14.54
N PRO A 133 18.87 4.90 -14.98
CA PRO A 133 18.87 4.23 -16.28
C PRO A 133 17.81 3.13 -16.41
N TRP A 134 17.39 2.53 -15.28
CA TRP A 134 16.39 1.48 -15.21
C TRP A 134 14.94 2.01 -15.19
N VAL A 135 14.71 3.31 -15.21
CA VAL A 135 13.39 3.95 -15.16
C VAL A 135 12.94 4.41 -16.55
N ASP A 136 11.75 4.00 -16.95
CA ASP A 136 11.05 4.67 -18.05
C ASP A 136 10.49 6.01 -17.54
N ARG A 137 11.25 7.06 -17.79
CA ARG A 137 10.96 8.43 -17.33
C ARG A 137 9.64 9.01 -17.85
N ASN A 138 9.01 8.38 -18.82
CA ASN A 138 7.75 8.81 -19.43
C ASN A 138 6.55 7.98 -18.96
N ARG A 139 6.77 6.97 -18.12
CA ARG A 139 5.74 6.02 -17.66
C ARG A 139 5.77 5.90 -16.13
N ILE A 140 5.31 6.96 -15.45
CA ILE A 140 5.23 7.02 -13.99
C ILE A 140 3.76 7.16 -13.57
N VAL A 141 3.34 6.36 -12.60
CA VAL A 141 2.07 6.48 -11.89
C VAL A 141 2.39 6.84 -10.45
N VAL A 142 1.64 7.76 -9.89
CA VAL A 142 1.76 8.11 -8.47
C VAL A 142 0.48 7.65 -7.76
N ALA A 143 0.64 6.90 -6.71
CA ALA A 143 -0.48 6.46 -5.88
C ALA A 143 -0.27 6.86 -4.42
N GLY A 144 -1.34 6.87 -3.65
CA GLY A 144 -1.23 7.09 -2.22
C GLY A 144 -2.48 6.67 -1.46
N GLN A 145 -2.29 6.29 -0.20
CA GLN A 145 -3.34 5.88 0.72
C GLN A 145 -3.47 6.93 1.82
N SER A 146 -4.72 7.32 2.19
CA SER A 146 -5.00 8.25 3.29
C SER A 146 -4.24 9.58 3.09
N HIS A 147 -3.41 9.99 4.03
CA HIS A 147 -2.54 11.17 3.88
C HIS A 147 -1.65 11.11 2.61
N GLY A 148 -1.20 9.90 2.22
CA GLY A 148 -0.51 9.71 0.94
C GLY A 148 -1.39 9.95 -0.27
N GLY A 149 -2.70 9.69 -0.18
CA GLY A 149 -3.67 10.05 -1.21
C GLY A 149 -3.83 11.56 -1.37
N LEU A 150 -3.95 12.30 -0.26
CA LEU A 150 -3.90 13.77 -0.28
C LEU A 150 -2.62 14.29 -0.93
N THR A 151 -1.47 13.69 -0.56
CA THR A 151 -0.15 14.01 -1.14
C THR A 151 -0.11 13.77 -2.65
N ALA A 152 -0.64 12.64 -3.11
CA ALA A 152 -0.68 12.30 -4.53
C ALA A 152 -1.57 13.27 -5.33
N MET A 153 -2.69 13.70 -4.75
CA MET A 153 -3.57 14.71 -5.35
C MET A 153 -2.91 16.09 -5.40
N ALA A 154 -2.19 16.49 -4.35
CA ALA A 154 -1.39 17.73 -4.36
C ALA A 154 -0.29 17.69 -5.43
N LEU A 155 0.37 16.52 -5.61
CA LEU A 155 1.36 16.33 -6.68
C LEU A 155 0.74 16.44 -8.08
N SER A 156 -0.49 15.94 -8.28
CA SER A 156 -1.16 16.01 -9.57
C SER A 156 -1.28 17.45 -10.10
N ALA A 157 -1.45 18.41 -9.19
CA ALA A 157 -1.53 19.83 -9.50
C ALA A 157 -0.22 20.43 -10.06
N ARG A 158 0.90 19.70 -9.97
CA ARG A 158 2.22 20.13 -10.51
C ARG A 158 2.45 19.72 -11.95
N ASN A 159 1.64 18.82 -12.47
CA ASN A 159 1.71 18.34 -13.86
C ASN A 159 3.11 17.89 -14.29
N LEU A 160 3.78 17.11 -13.43
CA LEU A 160 5.16 16.68 -13.67
C LEU A 160 5.27 15.84 -14.95
N ALA A 161 6.25 16.15 -15.77
CA ALA A 161 6.52 15.41 -16.99
C ALA A 161 6.82 13.93 -16.69
N GLY A 162 6.18 13.04 -17.45
CA GLY A 162 6.31 11.58 -17.26
C GLY A 162 5.31 10.97 -16.29
N VAL A 163 4.64 11.77 -15.43
CA VAL A 163 3.53 11.28 -14.60
C VAL A 163 2.28 11.18 -15.47
N ARG A 164 1.81 9.94 -15.67
CA ARG A 164 0.70 9.61 -16.58
C ARG A 164 -0.65 9.59 -15.89
N GLY A 165 -0.68 9.30 -14.58
CA GLY A 165 -1.90 9.21 -13.81
C GLY A 165 -1.65 9.16 -12.31
N VAL A 166 -2.72 9.42 -11.55
CA VAL A 166 -2.71 9.36 -10.09
C VAL A 166 -3.79 8.40 -9.60
N ILE A 167 -3.44 7.59 -8.59
CA ILE A 167 -4.40 6.70 -7.91
C ILE A 167 -4.52 7.13 -6.45
N ASN A 168 -5.74 7.43 -6.04
CA ASN A 168 -6.06 7.92 -4.71
C ASN A 168 -6.89 6.87 -3.94
N PHE A 169 -6.28 6.23 -2.96
CA PHE A 169 -6.94 5.30 -2.05
C PHE A 169 -7.34 6.02 -0.76
N ALA A 170 -8.62 6.32 -0.61
CA ALA A 170 -9.20 6.98 0.56
C ALA A 170 -8.38 8.20 1.03
N GLY A 171 -8.02 9.08 0.10
CA GLY A 171 -7.09 10.17 0.35
C GLY A 171 -7.70 11.31 1.15
N GLY A 172 -6.96 11.75 2.15
CA GLY A 172 -7.34 12.84 3.02
C GLY A 172 -6.46 12.93 4.25
N LEU A 173 -6.72 13.95 5.06
CA LEU A 173 -6.11 14.13 6.37
C LEU A 173 -7.17 14.68 7.32
N ARG A 174 -7.31 14.07 8.50
CA ARG A 174 -8.07 14.63 9.62
C ARG A 174 -7.11 15.39 10.50
N ALA A 175 -7.43 16.65 10.79
CA ALA A 175 -6.73 17.40 11.83
C ALA A 175 -7.35 17.08 13.19
N ASP A 176 -6.52 16.72 14.15
CA ASP A 176 -6.97 16.34 15.50
C ASP A 176 -7.20 17.55 16.42
N SER A 177 -6.94 18.79 15.95
CA SER A 177 -7.21 20.01 16.72
C SER A 177 -8.71 20.29 16.75
N GLY A 178 -9.32 20.28 17.94
CA GLY A 178 -10.77 20.40 18.14
C GLY A 178 -11.45 21.64 17.57
N SER A 179 -10.71 22.66 17.13
CA SER A 179 -11.21 23.88 16.49
C SER A 179 -11.06 23.90 14.97
N CYS A 180 -10.42 22.89 14.37
CA CYS A 180 -10.18 22.86 12.93
C CYS A 180 -11.39 22.33 12.15
N PRO A 181 -12.00 23.12 11.24
CA PRO A 181 -13.03 22.65 10.34
C PRO A 181 -12.38 21.81 9.20
N TRP A 182 -11.68 20.73 9.56
CA TRP A 182 -10.84 19.96 8.66
C TRP A 182 -11.58 19.44 7.40
N LYS A 183 -12.89 19.18 7.47
CA LYS A 183 -13.67 18.77 6.30
C LYS A 183 -13.72 19.88 5.25
N SER A 184 -14.02 21.09 5.66
CA SER A 184 -14.04 22.26 4.77
C SER A 184 -12.64 22.58 4.25
N ALA A 185 -11.61 22.47 5.09
CA ALA A 185 -10.21 22.65 4.68
C ALA A 185 -9.79 21.60 3.64
N LEU A 186 -10.26 20.36 3.81
CA LEU A 186 -9.99 19.28 2.87
C LEU A 186 -10.71 19.52 1.52
N LEU A 187 -11.97 19.96 1.53
CA LEU A 187 -12.71 20.34 0.32
C LEU A 187 -11.99 21.47 -0.43
N THR A 188 -11.53 22.50 0.28
CA THR A 188 -10.74 23.58 -0.30
C THR A 188 -9.45 23.04 -0.95
N ALA A 189 -8.73 22.15 -0.27
CA ALA A 189 -7.50 21.56 -0.80
C ALA A 189 -7.77 20.80 -2.12
N PHE A 190 -8.80 19.97 -2.15
CA PHE A 190 -9.13 19.21 -3.37
C PHE A 190 -9.61 20.12 -4.50
N ALA A 191 -10.38 21.17 -4.23
CA ALA A 191 -10.75 22.17 -5.23
C ALA A 191 -9.53 22.91 -5.80
N GLU A 192 -8.60 23.35 -4.96
CA GLU A 192 -7.38 24.02 -5.41
C GLU A 192 -6.47 23.10 -6.25
N TYR A 193 -6.38 21.81 -5.89
CA TYR A 193 -5.63 20.85 -6.68
C TYR A 193 -6.31 20.57 -8.01
N GLY A 194 -7.65 20.45 -8.02
CA GLY A 194 -8.44 20.24 -9.23
C GLY A 194 -8.30 21.38 -10.23
N ALA A 195 -8.28 22.61 -9.77
CA ALA A 195 -8.10 23.80 -10.61
C ALA A 195 -6.77 23.76 -11.42
N LYS A 196 -5.74 23.13 -10.85
CA LYS A 196 -4.39 23.11 -11.42
C LYS A 196 -4.06 21.79 -12.13
N SER A 197 -4.63 20.66 -11.68
CA SER A 197 -4.31 19.34 -12.21
C SER A 197 -4.79 19.16 -13.64
N ARG A 198 -3.93 18.61 -14.49
CA ARG A 198 -4.25 18.12 -15.86
C ARG A 198 -3.93 16.64 -16.00
N ILE A 199 -3.61 15.97 -14.89
CA ILE A 199 -3.29 14.55 -14.83
C ILE A 199 -4.56 13.79 -14.44
N PRO A 200 -4.99 12.76 -15.21
CA PRO A 200 -6.15 11.96 -14.85
C PRO A 200 -5.92 11.20 -13.54
N SER A 201 -6.97 11.02 -12.77
CA SER A 201 -6.92 10.32 -11.49
C SER A 201 -8.05 9.32 -11.29
N LEU A 202 -7.75 8.25 -10.53
CA LEU A 202 -8.69 7.21 -10.14
C LEU A 202 -8.76 7.16 -8.61
N TRP A 203 -9.98 7.22 -8.06
CA TRP A 203 -10.21 7.32 -6.63
C TRP A 203 -11.02 6.15 -6.10
N PHE A 204 -10.64 5.65 -4.92
CA PHE A 204 -11.33 4.56 -4.23
C PHE A 204 -11.73 4.99 -2.82
N TYR A 205 -13.04 4.94 -2.52
CA TYR A 205 -13.57 5.18 -1.18
C TYR A 205 -14.66 4.16 -0.87
N GLY A 206 -14.65 3.61 0.33
CA GLY A 206 -15.56 2.55 0.72
C GLY A 206 -16.69 3.02 1.63
N ALA A 207 -17.76 2.18 1.71
CA ALA A 207 -18.97 2.53 2.42
C ALA A 207 -18.79 2.61 3.95
N ASN A 208 -17.90 1.81 4.52
CA ASN A 208 -17.60 1.79 5.96
C ASN A 208 -16.19 2.33 6.28
N ASP A 209 -15.70 3.28 5.49
CA ASP A 209 -14.43 3.97 5.80
C ASP A 209 -14.59 4.78 7.08
N SER A 210 -13.77 4.51 8.10
CA SER A 210 -13.83 5.12 9.42
C SER A 210 -13.35 6.57 9.45
N TYR A 211 -12.61 7.01 8.41
CA TYR A 211 -12.06 8.36 8.29
C TYR A 211 -12.87 9.25 7.34
N PHE A 212 -13.18 8.74 6.15
CA PHE A 212 -13.78 9.51 5.06
C PHE A 212 -15.03 8.81 4.54
N ASN A 213 -16.17 9.13 5.16
CA ASN A 213 -17.45 8.52 4.80
C ASN A 213 -17.85 8.81 3.33
N PRO A 214 -18.79 8.07 2.76
CA PRO A 214 -19.18 8.22 1.34
C PRO A 214 -19.65 9.63 0.96
N SER A 215 -20.35 10.33 1.86
CA SER A 215 -20.81 11.71 1.60
C SER A 215 -19.63 12.65 1.44
N LEU A 216 -18.63 12.57 2.33
CA LEU A 216 -17.42 13.40 2.21
C LEU A 216 -16.63 13.03 0.96
N ALA A 217 -16.48 11.74 0.66
CA ALA A 217 -15.78 11.28 -0.54
C ALA A 217 -16.41 11.84 -1.83
N SER A 218 -17.75 11.85 -1.91
CA SER A 218 -18.47 12.45 -3.04
C SER A 218 -18.24 13.97 -3.12
N GLN A 219 -18.27 14.67 -1.99
CA GLN A 219 -18.01 16.12 -1.96
C GLN A 219 -16.58 16.47 -2.37
N LEU A 220 -15.58 15.66 -1.93
CA LEU A 220 -14.18 15.85 -2.34
C LEU A 220 -14.00 15.66 -3.84
N HIS A 221 -14.63 14.62 -4.39
CA HIS A 221 -14.61 14.36 -5.84
C HIS A 221 -15.30 15.50 -6.61
N GLU A 222 -16.47 15.93 -6.19
CA GLU A 222 -17.19 17.04 -6.80
C GLU A 222 -16.37 18.34 -6.76
N ALA A 223 -15.76 18.67 -5.61
CA ALA A 223 -14.92 19.86 -5.46
C ALA A 223 -13.73 19.82 -6.45
N PHE A 224 -13.08 18.67 -6.60
CA PHE A 224 -11.96 18.50 -7.52
C PHE A 224 -12.38 18.61 -8.99
N VAL A 225 -13.47 17.93 -9.39
CA VAL A 225 -13.93 17.89 -10.78
C VAL A 225 -14.55 19.21 -11.20
N SER A 226 -15.37 19.84 -10.33
CA SER A 226 -15.98 21.16 -10.63
C SER A 226 -14.94 22.25 -10.78
N ALA A 227 -13.78 22.10 -10.16
CA ALA A 227 -12.63 23.00 -10.36
C ALA A 227 -11.84 22.72 -11.66
N GLY A 228 -12.16 21.68 -12.42
CA GLY A 228 -11.54 21.34 -13.71
C GLY A 228 -10.60 20.12 -13.68
N GLY A 229 -10.46 19.46 -12.54
CA GLY A 229 -9.67 18.24 -12.41
C GLY A 229 -10.32 17.02 -13.06
N MET A 230 -9.52 16.09 -13.53
CA MET A 230 -9.99 14.84 -14.15
C MET A 230 -9.91 13.70 -13.13
N ALA A 231 -11.06 13.23 -12.65
CA ALA A 231 -11.13 12.15 -11.68
C ALA A 231 -12.29 11.19 -11.96
N LYS A 232 -12.05 9.90 -11.75
CA LYS A 232 -13.09 8.88 -11.66
C LYS A 232 -13.17 8.39 -10.21
N LEU A 233 -14.33 8.53 -9.59
CA LEU A 233 -14.60 7.97 -8.27
C LEU A 233 -15.16 6.56 -8.38
N VAL A 234 -14.53 5.62 -7.70
CA VAL A 234 -15.02 4.27 -7.43
C VAL A 234 -15.48 4.22 -5.97
N ALA A 235 -16.77 4.46 -5.77
CA ALA A 235 -17.43 4.24 -4.49
C ALA A 235 -17.72 2.75 -4.36
N PHE A 236 -16.88 2.01 -3.61
CA PHE A 236 -17.10 0.60 -3.38
C PHE A 236 -17.89 0.34 -2.08
N GLY A 237 -18.44 -0.87 -1.94
CA GLY A 237 -19.24 -1.24 -0.80
C GLY A 237 -18.45 -1.34 0.51
N MET A 238 -19.00 -2.04 1.48
CA MET A 238 -18.30 -2.35 2.72
C MET A 238 -17.11 -3.27 2.47
N PHE A 239 -16.03 -3.04 3.20
CA PHE A 239 -14.86 -3.90 3.17
C PHE A 239 -14.44 -4.25 4.60
N LYS A 240 -14.55 -5.51 4.97
CA LYS A 240 -14.23 -6.02 6.30
C LYS A 240 -14.77 -5.08 7.41
N ASN A 241 -13.99 -4.84 8.43
CA ASN A 241 -14.36 -3.94 9.54
C ASN A 241 -14.15 -2.45 9.20
N ASP A 242 -13.27 -2.14 8.23
CA ASP A 242 -12.95 -0.76 7.84
C ASP A 242 -12.44 -0.73 6.38
N ALA A 243 -13.19 -0.04 5.54
CA ALA A 243 -12.82 0.13 4.14
C ALA A 243 -11.55 0.99 3.95
N HIS A 244 -11.12 1.74 4.97
CA HIS A 244 -9.87 2.53 4.92
C HIS A 244 -8.63 1.67 4.70
N ALA A 245 -8.66 0.41 5.14
CA ALA A 245 -7.55 -0.55 5.00
C ALA A 245 -7.56 -1.33 3.66
N MET A 246 -8.52 -1.08 2.76
CA MET A 246 -8.76 -1.89 1.56
C MET A 246 -7.52 -2.02 0.67
N SER A 247 -6.77 -0.95 0.44
CA SER A 247 -5.61 -0.93 -0.46
C SER A 247 -4.42 -1.77 0.04
N GLY A 248 -4.25 -1.89 1.35
CA GLY A 248 -3.19 -2.71 1.98
C GLY A 248 -3.54 -4.21 2.08
N SER A 249 -4.80 -4.57 1.86
CA SER A 249 -5.26 -5.95 2.00
C SER A 249 -5.16 -6.72 0.67
N ARG A 250 -4.76 -7.99 0.74
CA ARG A 250 -4.81 -8.91 -0.41
C ARG A 250 -6.24 -9.08 -0.95
N ASP A 251 -7.23 -9.10 -0.06
CA ASP A 251 -8.64 -9.19 -0.44
C ASP A 251 -9.14 -7.94 -1.16
N GLY A 252 -8.51 -6.79 -0.92
CA GLY A 252 -8.81 -5.54 -1.61
C GLY A 252 -8.44 -5.55 -3.08
N VAL A 253 -7.47 -6.39 -3.49
CA VAL A 253 -7.00 -6.47 -4.89
C VAL A 253 -8.16 -6.73 -5.85
N ARG A 254 -9.09 -7.61 -5.50
CA ARG A 254 -10.29 -7.92 -6.32
C ARG A 254 -11.24 -6.72 -6.49
N ILE A 255 -11.14 -5.71 -5.61
CA ILE A 255 -11.95 -4.49 -5.67
C ILE A 255 -11.23 -3.44 -6.52
N TRP A 256 -9.96 -3.15 -6.21
CA TRP A 256 -9.27 -2.03 -6.82
C TRP A 256 -8.58 -2.40 -8.14
N TRP A 257 -8.12 -3.65 -8.34
CA TRP A 257 -7.33 -3.99 -9.53
C TRP A 257 -8.13 -3.85 -10.85
N PRO A 258 -9.38 -4.36 -10.97
CA PRO A 258 -10.11 -4.26 -12.25
C PRO A 258 -10.33 -2.82 -12.71
N GLU A 259 -10.55 -1.88 -11.78
CA GLU A 259 -10.70 -0.46 -12.10
C GLU A 259 -9.35 0.19 -12.42
N THR A 260 -8.31 -0.20 -11.68
CA THR A 260 -6.94 0.25 -11.93
C THR A 260 -6.45 -0.21 -13.29
N GLU A 261 -6.69 -1.46 -13.67
CA GLU A 261 -6.33 -1.99 -14.99
C GLU A 261 -6.98 -1.17 -16.13
N ARG A 262 -8.29 -0.90 -16.02
CA ARG A 262 -9.00 -0.05 -16.99
C ARG A 262 -8.41 1.34 -17.08
N PHE A 263 -8.11 1.94 -15.93
CA PHE A 263 -7.50 3.26 -15.85
C PHE A 263 -6.09 3.26 -16.46
N LEU A 264 -5.25 2.27 -16.15
CA LEU A 264 -3.92 2.14 -16.73
C LEU A 264 -3.96 2.02 -18.25
N LYS A 265 -4.89 1.22 -18.80
CA LYS A 265 -5.11 1.12 -20.26
C LYS A 265 -5.49 2.48 -20.87
N GLN A 266 -6.37 3.25 -20.21
CA GLN A 266 -6.79 4.59 -20.69
C GLN A 266 -5.62 5.58 -20.77
N ILE A 267 -4.66 5.48 -19.87
CA ILE A 267 -3.48 6.36 -19.84
C ILE A 267 -2.24 5.75 -20.53
N ALA A 268 -2.45 4.72 -21.35
CA ALA A 268 -1.42 4.00 -22.10
C ALA A 268 -0.26 3.46 -21.23
N MET A 269 -0.62 2.89 -20.07
CA MET A 269 0.32 2.21 -19.16
C MET A 269 0.18 0.69 -19.31
N PRO A 270 1.25 -0.09 -19.10
CA PRO A 270 1.22 -1.55 -19.21
C PRO A 270 0.26 -2.20 -18.19
N THR A 271 -0.42 -3.26 -18.61
CA THR A 271 -1.33 -4.05 -17.76
C THR A 271 -1.12 -5.54 -17.89
N GLU A 272 -0.38 -5.98 -18.91
CA GLU A 272 -0.14 -7.40 -19.16
C GLU A 272 0.84 -7.97 -18.15
N GLU A 273 0.58 -9.18 -17.68
CA GLU A 273 1.46 -9.88 -16.76
C GLU A 273 2.71 -10.37 -17.50
N ILE A 274 3.88 -10.03 -16.96
CA ILE A 274 5.18 -10.48 -17.49
C ILE A 274 5.71 -11.70 -16.75
N GLY A 275 5.11 -12.06 -15.63
CA GLY A 275 5.53 -13.18 -14.82
C GLY A 275 4.54 -13.53 -13.72
N ASN A 276 4.66 -14.76 -13.24
CA ASN A 276 3.88 -15.23 -12.09
C ASN A 276 4.67 -14.95 -10.82
N LEU A 277 4.17 -14.03 -9.99
CA LEU A 277 4.64 -13.88 -8.62
C LEU A 277 4.05 -15.02 -7.82
N GLY A 278 4.86 -16.02 -7.51
CA GLY A 278 4.49 -17.11 -6.63
C GLY A 278 3.81 -16.55 -5.37
N ILE A 279 2.76 -17.20 -4.91
CA ILE A 279 2.19 -16.94 -3.59
C ILE A 279 3.35 -17.15 -2.63
N ASP A 280 3.59 -16.21 -1.68
CA ASP A 280 4.55 -16.49 -0.60
C ASP A 280 4.21 -17.86 -0.03
N PRO A 281 5.19 -18.76 0.09
CA PRO A 281 4.90 -20.09 0.57
C PRO A 281 4.15 -19.92 1.90
N ARG A 282 2.90 -20.38 1.93
CA ARG A 282 2.17 -20.45 3.20
C ARG A 282 3.04 -21.28 4.13
N LEU A 283 3.25 -20.75 5.32
CA LEU A 283 3.93 -21.53 6.33
C LEU A 283 3.17 -22.85 6.48
N PRO A 284 3.85 -23.99 6.44
CA PRO A 284 3.18 -25.27 6.47
C PRO A 284 2.38 -25.40 7.75
N ARG A 285 1.10 -25.76 7.62
CA ARG A 285 0.28 -26.15 8.75
C ARG A 285 0.95 -27.25 9.53
N SER A 286 1.05 -27.08 10.84
CA SER A 286 1.53 -28.12 11.74
C SER A 286 0.35 -29.00 12.23
N ALA A 287 0.66 -30.22 12.64
CA ALA A 287 -0.29 -31.09 13.33
C ALA A 287 -0.29 -30.88 14.86
N TYR A 288 0.23 -29.74 15.34
CA TYR A 288 0.45 -29.48 16.75
C TYR A 288 -0.87 -29.40 17.55
N ALA A 289 -1.82 -28.60 17.08
CA ALA A 289 -3.14 -28.43 17.70
C ALA A 289 -4.16 -27.89 16.70
N ALA A 290 -5.45 -27.97 17.04
CA ALA A 290 -6.48 -27.20 16.36
C ALA A 290 -6.31 -25.69 16.67
N ILE A 291 -6.72 -24.83 15.72
CA ILE A 291 -6.54 -23.37 15.84
C ILE A 291 -7.30 -22.78 17.04
N ASP A 292 -8.43 -23.36 17.38
CA ASP A 292 -9.30 -22.98 18.51
C ASP A 292 -8.93 -23.64 19.84
N ASN A 293 -7.94 -24.53 19.87
CA ASN A 293 -7.45 -25.15 21.09
C ASN A 293 -6.48 -24.20 21.83
N ILE A 294 -7.05 -23.26 22.58
CA ILE A 294 -6.32 -22.20 23.28
C ILE A 294 -5.39 -22.76 24.36
N ASP A 295 -5.77 -23.88 24.97
CA ASP A 295 -4.98 -24.49 26.06
C ASP A 295 -3.69 -25.16 25.56
N ALA A 296 -3.64 -25.48 24.28
CA ALA A 296 -2.44 -26.04 23.66
C ALA A 296 -1.35 -25.00 23.35
N ILE A 297 -1.64 -23.70 23.46
CA ILE A 297 -0.66 -22.65 23.12
C ILE A 297 0.48 -22.67 24.16
N PRO A 298 1.72 -22.92 23.75
CA PRO A 298 2.83 -23.05 24.67
C PRO A 298 3.15 -21.71 25.34
N TYR A 299 3.60 -21.77 26.58
CA TYR A 299 4.09 -20.64 27.39
C TYR A 299 3.04 -19.55 27.69
N LEU A 300 1.84 -19.58 27.11
CA LEU A 300 0.87 -18.52 27.18
C LEU A 300 0.12 -18.51 28.51
N GLN A 301 0.15 -17.38 29.21
CA GLN A 301 -0.59 -17.15 30.46
C GLN A 301 -2.04 -16.68 30.18
N GLN A 302 -2.84 -16.53 31.23
CA GLN A 302 -4.27 -16.18 31.17
C GLN A 302 -4.55 -14.99 30.25
N GLN A 303 -3.83 -13.88 30.44
CA GLN A 303 -4.00 -12.66 29.66
C GLN A 303 -3.74 -12.90 28.15
N GLY A 304 -2.70 -13.65 27.83
CA GLY A 304 -2.38 -14.00 26.45
C GLY A 304 -3.46 -14.88 25.80
N ARG A 305 -4.05 -15.81 26.58
CA ARG A 305 -5.16 -16.66 26.12
C ARG A 305 -6.42 -15.86 25.83
N GLU A 306 -6.71 -14.83 26.61
CA GLU A 306 -7.81 -13.90 26.35
C GLU A 306 -7.56 -13.13 25.04
N GLN A 307 -6.35 -12.68 24.81
CA GLN A 307 -5.99 -11.98 23.57
C GLN A 307 -5.94 -12.92 22.36
N TYR A 308 -5.64 -14.19 22.55
CA TYR A 308 -5.76 -15.17 21.46
C TYR A 308 -7.23 -15.38 21.04
N ARG A 309 -8.18 -15.32 21.97
CA ARG A 309 -9.62 -15.31 21.60
C ARG A 309 -10.00 -14.09 20.76
N VAL A 310 -9.43 -12.92 21.10
CA VAL A 310 -9.60 -11.71 20.27
C VAL A 310 -9.00 -11.93 18.89
N PHE A 311 -7.78 -12.48 18.82
CA PHE A 311 -7.13 -12.82 17.53
C PHE A 311 -7.98 -13.76 16.67
N LEU A 312 -8.61 -14.79 17.26
CA LEU A 312 -9.47 -15.71 16.52
C LEU A 312 -10.71 -15.04 15.88
N ALA A 313 -11.19 -13.94 16.46
CA ALA A 313 -12.30 -13.17 15.92
C ALA A 313 -11.89 -12.15 14.82
N LYS A 314 -10.57 -11.99 14.58
CA LYS A 314 -10.06 -11.03 13.60
C LYS A 314 -10.11 -11.60 12.18
N PRO A 315 -10.32 -10.76 11.15
CA PRO A 315 -10.24 -11.19 9.76
C PRO A 315 -8.80 -11.55 9.36
N THR A 316 -8.68 -12.40 8.36
CA THR A 316 -7.40 -12.70 7.69
C THR A 316 -7.04 -11.56 6.69
N PRO A 317 -5.74 -11.30 6.43
CA PRO A 317 -4.58 -12.01 6.98
C PRO A 317 -4.29 -11.62 8.43
N ARG A 318 -3.94 -12.60 9.26
CA ARG A 318 -3.62 -12.39 10.68
C ARG A 318 -2.51 -13.34 11.15
N ALA A 319 -1.77 -12.96 12.17
CA ALA A 319 -0.73 -13.79 12.74
C ALA A 319 -0.64 -13.61 14.26
N PHE A 320 -0.25 -14.68 14.97
CA PHE A 320 -0.02 -14.71 16.40
C PHE A 320 1.35 -15.31 16.69
N ALA A 321 2.14 -14.65 17.55
CA ALA A 321 3.45 -15.12 17.97
C ALA A 321 3.57 -15.18 19.50
N VAL A 322 4.43 -16.08 19.96
CA VAL A 322 4.74 -16.27 21.39
C VAL A 322 6.24 -16.37 21.60
N SER A 323 6.69 -15.93 22.79
CA SER A 323 8.05 -16.13 23.28
C SER A 323 8.09 -17.23 24.34
N THR A 324 9.29 -17.73 24.67
CA THR A 324 9.48 -18.78 25.67
C THR A 324 9.19 -18.29 27.10
N SER A 325 9.27 -16.99 27.38
CA SER A 325 8.88 -16.37 28.64
C SER A 325 7.39 -16.11 28.79
N GLY A 326 6.57 -16.41 27.76
CA GLY A 326 5.13 -16.17 27.77
C GLY A 326 4.74 -14.79 27.23
N GLY A 327 5.67 -14.04 26.66
CA GLY A 327 5.38 -12.85 25.86
C GLY A 327 4.62 -13.23 24.58
N TRP A 328 3.75 -12.35 24.13
CA TRP A 328 2.93 -12.60 22.95
C TRP A 328 2.64 -11.31 22.20
N SER A 329 2.26 -11.46 20.95
CA SER A 329 1.69 -10.40 20.13
C SER A 329 0.79 -11.02 19.07
N TRP A 330 -0.14 -10.20 18.56
CA TRP A 330 -0.87 -10.54 17.35
C TRP A 330 -0.98 -9.33 16.43
N ALA A 331 -1.15 -9.60 15.14
CA ALA A 331 -1.37 -8.59 14.11
C ALA A 331 -2.44 -9.09 13.15
N GLU A 332 -3.27 -8.17 12.69
CA GLU A 332 -4.27 -8.41 11.65
C GLU A 332 -4.11 -7.40 10.53
N ASP A 333 -4.51 -7.80 9.31
CA ASP A 333 -4.54 -6.94 8.13
C ASP A 333 -3.18 -6.28 7.77
N GLY A 334 -3.18 -5.41 6.77
CA GLY A 334 -1.97 -4.72 6.31
C GLY A 334 -1.03 -5.63 5.51
N ASP A 335 0.19 -5.13 5.30
CA ASP A 335 1.10 -5.70 4.32
C ASP A 335 1.74 -7.04 4.72
N ASP A 336 2.06 -7.21 6.00
CA ASP A 336 2.76 -8.40 6.49
C ASP A 336 2.51 -8.61 7.98
N PRO A 337 1.37 -9.21 8.35
CA PRO A 337 1.07 -9.47 9.77
C PRO A 337 2.10 -10.42 10.40
N VAL A 338 2.75 -11.29 9.62
CA VAL A 338 3.78 -12.24 10.11
C VAL A 338 5.03 -11.49 10.56
N ALA A 339 5.57 -10.61 9.73
CA ALA A 339 6.75 -9.82 10.12
C ALA A 339 6.43 -8.87 11.28
N ARG A 340 5.28 -8.19 11.24
CA ARG A 340 4.85 -7.27 12.31
C ARG A 340 4.70 -7.96 13.65
N VAL A 341 4.05 -9.13 13.69
CA VAL A 341 3.83 -9.84 14.95
C VAL A 341 5.13 -10.30 15.58
N LEU A 342 6.07 -10.81 14.78
CA LEU A 342 7.39 -11.23 15.27
C LEU A 342 8.17 -10.05 15.85
N GLN A 343 8.23 -8.94 15.13
CA GLN A 343 8.94 -7.75 15.57
C GLN A 343 8.31 -7.15 16.84
N THR A 344 6.98 -7.04 16.90
CA THR A 344 6.29 -6.49 18.07
C THR A 344 6.45 -7.39 19.29
N CYS A 345 6.31 -8.71 19.11
CA CYS A 345 6.51 -9.69 20.16
C CYS A 345 7.94 -9.63 20.71
N GLN A 346 8.96 -9.59 19.85
CA GLN A 346 10.35 -9.49 20.25
C GLN A 346 10.67 -8.19 21.01
N ARG A 347 10.11 -7.06 20.54
CA ARG A 347 10.28 -5.77 21.25
C ARG A 347 9.65 -5.77 22.64
N SER A 348 8.47 -6.37 22.78
CA SER A 348 7.75 -6.38 24.07
C SER A 348 8.28 -7.41 25.06
N SER A 349 8.75 -8.57 24.60
CA SER A 349 9.28 -9.64 25.46
C SER A 349 10.78 -9.52 25.72
N GLY A 350 11.52 -8.77 24.88
CA GLY A 350 12.99 -8.69 24.96
C GLY A 350 13.71 -9.94 24.44
N GLU A 351 13.00 -10.92 23.88
CA GLU A 351 13.54 -12.18 23.38
C GLU A 351 12.94 -12.61 22.04
N PRO A 352 13.56 -13.54 21.31
CA PRO A 352 13.02 -14.03 20.05
C PRO A 352 11.64 -14.67 20.22
N CYS A 353 10.70 -14.26 19.37
CA CYS A 353 9.37 -14.86 19.30
C CYS A 353 9.24 -15.81 18.13
N ARG A 354 8.32 -16.77 18.24
CA ARG A 354 8.00 -17.74 17.19
C ARG A 354 6.51 -17.68 16.85
N LEU A 355 6.20 -17.88 15.60
CA LEU A 355 4.82 -17.93 15.13
C LEU A 355 4.11 -19.14 15.72
N TYR A 356 2.93 -18.91 16.27
CA TYR A 356 2.03 -19.96 16.69
C TYR A 356 0.95 -20.23 15.62
N ALA A 357 0.28 -19.17 15.18
CA ALA A 357 -0.78 -19.26 14.18
C ALA A 357 -0.63 -18.19 13.09
N VAL A 358 -1.00 -18.55 11.86
CA VAL A 358 -1.09 -17.65 10.72
C VAL A 358 -2.40 -17.95 9.98
N ASP A 359 -3.20 -16.92 9.79
CA ASP A 359 -4.56 -17.03 9.26
C ASP A 359 -5.41 -18.03 10.09
N ASP A 360 -5.85 -19.11 9.48
CA ASP A 360 -6.67 -20.15 10.10
C ASP A 360 -5.87 -21.43 10.43
N ASP A 361 -4.53 -21.37 10.33
CA ASP A 361 -3.67 -22.52 10.55
C ASP A 361 -2.69 -22.32 11.72
N VAL A 362 -2.53 -23.37 12.55
CA VAL A 362 -1.43 -23.48 13.48
C VAL A 362 -0.16 -23.86 12.72
N VAL A 363 0.87 -23.02 12.84
CA VAL A 363 2.20 -23.22 12.19
C VAL A 363 3.29 -23.57 13.21
N TRP A 364 2.94 -23.69 14.49
CA TRP A 364 3.87 -23.98 15.56
C TRP A 364 4.49 -25.37 15.41
N THR A 365 5.82 -25.42 15.52
CA THR A 365 6.57 -26.66 15.67
C THR A 365 7.28 -26.65 17.01
N ALA A 366 7.14 -27.69 17.81
CA ALA A 366 7.85 -27.76 19.09
C ALA A 366 9.37 -27.63 18.87
N PRO A 367 10.11 -26.96 19.77
CA PRO A 367 11.56 -26.99 19.74
C PRO A 367 12.04 -28.44 19.84
N ARG A 368 13.02 -28.79 19.02
CA ARG A 368 13.70 -30.09 19.14
C ARG A 368 14.62 -30.14 20.32
#